data_9b39302760ac34da2767d3ba61c25850
#
_entry.id   9b39302760ac34da2767d3ba61c25850
#
_cell.length_a   1.000
_cell.length_b   1.000
_cell.length_c   1.000
_cell.angle_alpha   90.00
_cell.angle_beta   90.00
_cell.angle_gamma   90.00
#
_symmetry.space_group_name_H-M   'P 1'
#
loop_
_entity.id
_entity.type
_entity.pdbx_description
1 polymer ?
#
loop_
_entity_poly.entity_id
_entity_poly.type
_entity_poly.pdbx_seq_one_letter_code
_entity_poly.pdbx_strand_id
1 'polypeptide(L)'
;MKQLFVLLCLCLASCVSDPMGLTVKQYHLRENMFEENNDLMARGEVQRLLHGAVTLEERRQKVGQYYHVIWKQPTDKPRPVEFTFEYLQAGSGSKIKRLVQKGTVISQADAYFTITGNDYQKNGRVLAWRASVKSEGEVLATKRSYMWR
;
A
#
# COMPACT_ATOMS: atom_id res chain seq x y z
N MET A 1 0.27 -17.66 -43.52
CA MET A 1 0.58 -18.31 -42.24
C MET A 1 1.75 -17.69 -41.45
N LYS A 2 2.90 -17.39 -42.09
CA LYS A 2 4.07 -16.79 -41.39
C LYS A 2 3.79 -15.38 -40.79
N GLN A 3 2.98 -14.54 -41.46
CA GLN A 3 2.66 -13.22 -40.96
C GLN A 3 1.68 -13.23 -39.76
N LEU A 4 0.80 -14.22 -39.67
CA LEU A 4 -0.12 -14.40 -38.56
C LEU A 4 0.62 -14.80 -37.28
N PHE A 5 1.70 -15.56 -37.39
CA PHE A 5 2.52 -16.02 -36.29
C PHE A 5 3.37 -14.86 -35.66
N VAL A 6 3.82 -13.92 -36.50
CA VAL A 6 4.56 -12.73 -36.03
C VAL A 6 3.66 -11.78 -35.25
N LEU A 7 2.39 -11.64 -35.69
CA LEU A 7 1.41 -10.79 -34.97
C LEU A 7 1.04 -11.36 -33.58
N LEU A 8 0.98 -12.67 -33.44
CA LEU A 8 0.67 -13.35 -32.17
C LEU A 8 1.81 -13.21 -31.14
N CYS A 9 3.07 -13.16 -31.58
CA CYS A 9 4.22 -12.98 -30.67
C CYS A 9 4.35 -11.56 -30.08
N LEU A 10 3.79 -10.55 -30.71
CA LEU A 10 3.83 -9.16 -30.23
C LEU A 10 2.88 -8.90 -29.03
N CYS A 11 1.91 -9.77 -28.80
CA CYS A 11 0.94 -9.59 -27.71
C CYS A 11 1.42 -10.09 -26.33
N LEU A 12 2.57 -10.73 -26.23
CA LEU A 12 3.05 -11.33 -24.98
C LEU A 12 4.07 -10.48 -24.18
N ALA A 13 4.38 -9.29 -24.65
CA ALA A 13 5.40 -8.43 -24.00
C ALA A 13 4.82 -7.38 -23.05
N SER A 14 3.72 -7.66 -22.32
CA SER A 14 3.16 -6.73 -21.35
C SER A 14 3.32 -7.22 -19.91
N CYS A 15 4.55 -7.52 -19.50
CA CYS A 15 4.93 -7.47 -18.10
C CYS A 15 5.51 -6.08 -17.83
N VAL A 16 4.68 -5.10 -17.47
CA VAL A 16 5.14 -3.83 -16.93
C VAL A 16 5.64 -4.08 -15.52
N SER A 17 6.90 -4.47 -15.39
CA SER A 17 7.61 -4.37 -14.11
C SER A 17 7.78 -2.88 -13.81
N ASP A 18 7.38 -2.46 -12.61
CA ASP A 18 7.50 -1.07 -12.13
C ASP A 18 8.99 -0.68 -12.13
N PRO A 19 9.46 0.22 -13.01
CA PRO A 19 10.89 0.46 -13.24
C PRO A 19 11.62 1.00 -12.00
N MET A 20 10.88 1.45 -10.98
CA MET A 20 11.43 1.98 -9.72
C MET A 20 11.41 0.98 -8.56
N GLY A 21 10.97 -0.28 -8.78
CA GLY A 21 10.93 -1.31 -7.74
C GLY A 21 10.02 -1.01 -6.55
N LEU A 22 9.16 0.02 -6.64
CA LEU A 22 8.25 0.42 -5.57
C LEU A 22 6.87 -0.20 -5.76
N THR A 23 6.49 -1.09 -4.84
CA THR A 23 5.19 -1.75 -4.83
C THR A 23 4.37 -1.28 -3.62
N VAL A 24 3.09 -0.98 -3.84
CA VAL A 24 2.15 -0.66 -2.77
C VAL A 24 1.01 -1.66 -2.80
N LYS A 25 0.90 -2.43 -1.72
CA LYS A 25 -0.23 -3.35 -1.49
C LYS A 25 -1.22 -2.64 -0.57
N GLN A 26 -2.48 -2.66 -0.96
CA GLN A 26 -3.56 -2.02 -0.21
C GLN A 26 -4.53 -3.08 0.29
N TYR A 27 -4.88 -2.98 1.57
CA TYR A 27 -5.90 -3.81 2.22
C TYR A 27 -6.97 -2.91 2.83
N HIS A 28 -8.22 -3.35 2.75
CA HIS A 28 -9.34 -2.62 3.35
C HIS A 28 -10.11 -3.54 4.26
N LEU A 29 -9.95 -3.36 5.57
CA LEU A 29 -10.71 -4.09 6.58
C LEU A 29 -12.03 -3.37 6.83
N ARG A 30 -13.16 -4.09 6.68
CA ARG A 30 -14.52 -3.60 6.90
C ARG A 30 -15.22 -4.42 7.98
N GLU A 31 -16.20 -3.86 8.67
CA GLU A 31 -16.94 -4.56 9.71
C GLU A 31 -17.64 -5.84 9.22
N ASN A 32 -18.22 -5.82 8.01
CA ASN A 32 -18.88 -6.98 7.42
C ASN A 32 -17.93 -8.16 7.12
N MET A 33 -16.63 -7.96 7.17
CA MET A 33 -15.63 -9.03 6.97
C MET A 33 -15.39 -9.84 8.25
N PHE A 34 -15.95 -9.44 9.39
CA PHE A 34 -15.73 -10.15 10.65
C PHE A 34 -16.51 -11.49 10.73
N GLU A 35 -17.62 -11.61 10.01
CA GLU A 35 -18.55 -12.72 10.13
C GLU A 35 -18.60 -13.64 8.90
N GLU A 36 -18.34 -13.14 7.68
CA GLU A 36 -18.53 -13.91 6.44
C GLU A 36 -17.35 -13.76 5.48
N ASN A 37 -16.34 -14.59 5.62
CA ASN A 37 -15.36 -14.73 4.56
C ASN A 37 -15.11 -16.21 4.27
N ASN A 38 -15.71 -16.72 3.19
CA ASN A 38 -15.51 -18.09 2.72
C ASN A 38 -14.15 -18.29 2.03
N ASP A 39 -13.46 -17.21 1.69
CA ASP A 39 -12.11 -17.25 1.14
C ASP A 39 -11.08 -17.39 2.26
N LEU A 40 -10.33 -18.50 2.24
CA LEU A 40 -9.29 -18.81 3.24
C LEU A 40 -8.17 -17.75 3.29
N MET A 41 -7.80 -17.19 2.14
CA MET A 41 -6.74 -16.15 2.06
C MET A 41 -7.22 -14.85 2.67
N ALA A 42 -8.43 -14.42 2.33
CA ALA A 42 -9.03 -13.22 2.91
C ALA A 42 -9.26 -13.38 4.42
N ARG A 43 -9.67 -14.57 4.88
CA ARG A 43 -9.82 -14.87 6.31
C ARG A 43 -8.49 -14.78 7.07
N GLY A 44 -7.41 -15.33 6.52
CA GLY A 44 -6.08 -15.24 7.12
C GLY A 44 -5.62 -13.78 7.29
N GLU A 45 -5.84 -12.94 6.29
CA GLU A 45 -5.49 -11.52 6.36
C GLU A 45 -6.35 -10.76 7.38
N VAL A 46 -7.66 -11.02 7.43
CA VAL A 46 -8.56 -10.44 8.45
C VAL A 46 -8.09 -10.84 9.86
N GLN A 47 -7.77 -12.10 10.10
CA GLN A 47 -7.26 -12.58 11.39
C GLN A 47 -5.95 -11.89 11.77
N ARG A 48 -5.04 -11.72 10.81
CA ARG A 48 -3.77 -11.01 11.02
C ARG A 48 -4.00 -9.56 11.43
N LEU A 49 -4.90 -8.84 10.75
CA LEU A 49 -5.22 -7.45 11.04
C LEU A 49 -5.97 -7.28 12.36
N LEU A 50 -6.81 -8.25 12.75
CA LEU A 50 -7.55 -8.26 14.00
C LEU A 50 -6.77 -8.83 15.18
N HIS A 51 -5.54 -9.28 14.97
CA HIS A 51 -4.74 -9.88 16.04
C HIS A 51 -4.66 -8.96 17.27
N GLY A 52 -4.99 -9.52 18.44
CA GLY A 52 -5.04 -8.81 19.70
C GLY A 52 -6.33 -8.03 19.97
N ALA A 53 -7.27 -7.97 19.02
CA ALA A 53 -8.59 -7.37 19.24
C ALA A 53 -9.61 -8.43 19.72
N VAL A 54 -9.95 -8.40 20.99
CA VAL A 54 -10.87 -9.37 21.62
C VAL A 54 -12.31 -8.89 21.57
N THR A 55 -12.54 -7.62 21.91
CA THR A 55 -13.88 -7.02 21.95
C THR A 55 -14.29 -6.47 20.57
N LEU A 56 -15.61 -6.30 20.38
CA LEU A 56 -16.14 -5.65 19.17
C LEU A 56 -15.63 -4.22 19.01
N GLU A 57 -15.47 -3.49 20.10
CA GLU A 57 -14.96 -2.13 20.05
C GLU A 57 -13.50 -2.11 19.59
N GLU A 58 -12.65 -2.98 20.12
CA GLU A 58 -11.27 -3.13 19.65
C GLU A 58 -11.18 -3.51 18.16
N ARG A 59 -12.08 -4.38 17.70
CA ARG A 59 -12.18 -4.75 16.28
C ARG A 59 -12.60 -3.56 15.41
N ARG A 60 -13.56 -2.73 15.87
CA ARG A 60 -13.96 -1.49 15.19
C ARG A 60 -12.83 -0.49 15.07
N GLN A 61 -11.96 -0.39 16.08
CA GLN A 61 -10.77 0.46 16.01
C GLN A 61 -9.74 -0.02 14.99
N LYS A 62 -9.81 -1.28 14.58
CA LYS A 62 -8.98 -1.85 13.51
C LYS A 62 -9.57 -1.66 12.10
N VAL A 63 -10.86 -1.30 11.99
CA VAL A 63 -11.50 -1.03 10.69
C VAL A 63 -10.82 0.14 9.99
N GLY A 64 -10.52 -0.03 8.69
CA GLY A 64 -9.87 0.99 7.90
C GLY A 64 -9.02 0.45 6.76
N GLN A 65 -8.07 1.26 6.33
CA GLN A 65 -7.20 0.96 5.20
C GLN A 65 -5.75 0.81 5.63
N TYR A 66 -5.11 -0.19 5.07
CA TYR A 66 -3.74 -0.60 5.36
C TYR A 66 -2.93 -0.58 4.07
N TYR A 67 -1.75 0.00 4.12
CA TYR A 67 -0.85 0.12 2.98
C TYR A 67 0.50 -0.47 3.34
N HIS A 68 0.91 -1.50 2.62
CA HIS A 68 2.24 -2.06 2.71
C HIS A 68 3.05 -1.57 1.51
N VAL A 69 3.99 -0.69 1.77
CA VAL A 69 4.89 -0.11 0.78
C VAL A 69 6.19 -0.89 0.79
N ILE A 70 6.53 -1.52 -0.31
CA ILE A 70 7.72 -2.37 -0.47
C ILE A 70 8.59 -1.75 -1.54
N TRP A 71 9.84 -1.49 -1.21
CA TRP A 71 10.83 -1.02 -2.15
C TRP A 71 11.98 -2.01 -2.28
N LYS A 72 12.19 -2.50 -3.50
CA LYS A 72 13.23 -3.45 -3.84
C LYS A 72 14.32 -2.73 -4.63
N GLN A 73 15.44 -2.52 -3.98
CA GLN A 73 16.64 -1.92 -4.56
C GLN A 73 17.88 -2.56 -3.94
N PRO A 74 18.49 -3.54 -4.62
CA PRO A 74 19.75 -4.11 -4.14
C PRO A 74 20.82 -3.03 -4.00
N THR A 75 21.48 -3.01 -2.85
CA THR A 75 22.61 -2.10 -2.57
C THR A 75 23.74 -2.90 -1.95
N ASP A 76 24.99 -2.49 -2.21
CA ASP A 76 26.18 -3.17 -1.68
C ASP A 76 26.37 -2.91 -0.17
N LYS A 77 25.79 -1.83 0.34
CA LYS A 77 25.87 -1.42 1.74
C LYS A 77 24.50 -1.01 2.28
N PRO A 78 24.24 -1.20 3.59
CA PRO A 78 23.03 -0.70 4.21
C PRO A 78 22.86 0.80 3.97
N ARG A 79 21.69 1.20 3.46
CA ARG A 79 21.37 2.59 3.15
C ARG A 79 20.13 3.03 3.92
N PRO A 80 20.17 4.13 4.69
CA PRO A 80 19.01 4.66 5.36
C PRO A 80 18.03 5.23 4.33
N VAL A 81 16.73 4.92 4.53
CA VAL A 81 15.64 5.39 3.68
C VAL A 81 14.49 5.91 4.51
N GLU A 82 13.76 6.85 3.96
CA GLU A 82 12.53 7.40 4.53
C GLU A 82 11.38 7.12 3.58
N PHE A 83 10.37 6.41 4.08
CA PHE A 83 9.10 6.21 3.40
C PHE A 83 8.13 7.33 3.79
N THR A 84 7.61 8.04 2.81
CA THR A 84 6.58 9.05 2.99
C THR A 84 5.31 8.58 2.31
N PHE A 85 4.20 8.57 3.05
CA PHE A 85 2.88 8.25 2.54
C PHE A 85 1.95 9.46 2.71
N GLU A 86 1.53 10.04 1.60
CA GLU A 86 0.62 11.17 1.54
C GLU A 86 -0.74 10.71 1.03
N TYR A 87 -1.83 11.21 1.65
CA TYR A 87 -3.16 10.77 1.29
C TYR A 87 -4.23 11.84 1.51
N LEU A 88 -5.32 11.68 0.76
CA LEU A 88 -6.55 12.47 0.86
C LEU A 88 -7.69 11.53 1.28
N GLN A 89 -8.49 11.95 2.25
CA GLN A 89 -9.68 11.23 2.69
C GLN A 89 -10.96 11.94 2.27
N ALA A 90 -12.05 11.17 2.14
CA ALA A 90 -13.35 11.69 1.70
C ALA A 90 -13.86 12.86 2.56
N GLY A 91 -13.69 12.79 3.89
CA GLY A 91 -14.15 13.82 4.83
C GLY A 91 -13.12 14.92 5.12
N SER A 92 -11.89 14.85 4.61
CA SER A 92 -10.85 15.85 4.85
C SER A 92 -10.77 16.97 3.80
N GLY A 93 -11.66 16.94 2.80
CA GLY A 93 -11.63 17.87 1.67
C GLY A 93 -10.31 17.79 0.90
N SER A 94 -9.69 18.92 0.62
CA SER A 94 -8.40 19.00 -0.09
C SER A 94 -7.17 18.91 0.83
N LYS A 95 -7.36 18.64 2.14
CA LYS A 95 -6.25 18.58 3.10
C LYS A 95 -5.45 17.30 2.93
N ILE A 96 -4.21 17.42 2.47
CA ILE A 96 -3.27 16.31 2.38
C ILE A 96 -2.75 15.97 3.77
N LYS A 97 -2.87 14.71 4.15
CA LYS A 97 -2.26 14.13 5.34
C LYS A 97 -0.98 13.38 4.96
N ARG A 98 -0.02 13.33 5.88
CA ARG A 98 1.28 12.70 5.65
C ARG A 98 1.67 11.83 6.82
N LEU A 99 2.13 10.61 6.50
CA LEU A 99 2.76 9.69 7.43
C LEU A 99 4.20 9.43 6.96
N VAL A 100 5.12 9.26 7.90
CA VAL A 100 6.54 9.03 7.60
C VAL A 100 7.04 7.86 8.43
N GLN A 101 7.80 6.97 7.81
CA GLN A 101 8.46 5.86 8.47
C GLN A 101 9.89 5.74 7.93
N LYS A 102 10.85 5.58 8.84
CA LYS A 102 12.27 5.37 8.49
C LYS A 102 12.58 3.89 8.45
N GLY A 103 13.48 3.51 7.56
CA GLY A 103 13.96 2.14 7.41
C GLY A 103 15.39 2.10 6.91
N THR A 104 15.89 0.91 6.68
CA THR A 104 17.20 0.66 6.06
C THR A 104 17.04 -0.36 4.95
N VAL A 105 17.59 -0.10 3.78
CA VAL A 105 17.59 -1.03 2.65
C VAL A 105 18.97 -1.68 2.50
N ILE A 106 18.94 -2.99 2.21
CA ILE A 106 20.08 -3.77 1.70
C ILE A 106 19.66 -4.38 0.36
N SER A 107 18.58 -5.19 0.35
CA SER A 107 17.97 -5.74 -0.86
C SER A 107 16.52 -5.30 -1.01
N GLN A 108 15.84 -5.14 0.11
CA GLN A 108 14.45 -4.70 0.21
C GLN A 108 14.28 -3.91 1.50
N ALA A 109 13.46 -2.88 1.47
CA ALA A 109 12.93 -2.20 2.63
C ALA A 109 11.41 -2.07 2.48
N ASP A 110 10.70 -2.03 3.60
CA ASP A 110 9.26 -1.90 3.61
C ASP A 110 8.76 -1.02 4.77
N ALA A 111 7.56 -0.49 4.59
CA ALA A 111 6.87 0.33 5.57
C ALA A 111 5.37 0.00 5.57
N TYR A 112 4.77 0.06 6.75
CA TYR A 112 3.33 -0.17 6.95
C TYR A 112 2.66 1.12 7.40
N PHE A 113 1.68 1.57 6.64
CA PHE A 113 0.87 2.73 6.98
C PHE A 113 -0.57 2.30 7.21
N THR A 114 -1.14 2.76 8.31
CA THR A 114 -2.51 2.41 8.71
C THR A 114 -3.34 3.65 8.90
N ILE A 115 -4.52 3.66 8.30
CA ILE A 115 -5.54 4.69 8.46
C ILE A 115 -6.78 4.01 9.02
N THR A 116 -6.89 4.00 10.36
CA THR A 116 -7.88 3.22 11.12
C THR A 116 -8.47 4.03 12.26
N GLY A 117 -9.39 3.45 13.01
CA GLY A 117 -9.97 4.02 14.22
C GLY A 117 -10.63 5.37 13.98
N ASN A 118 -10.44 6.29 14.91
CA ASN A 118 -11.10 7.60 14.89
C ASN A 118 -10.82 8.42 13.63
N ASP A 119 -9.59 8.32 13.07
CA ASP A 119 -9.26 9.04 11.84
C ASP A 119 -10.05 8.51 10.65
N TYR A 120 -10.16 7.19 10.53
CA TYR A 120 -10.95 6.55 9.49
C TYR A 120 -12.46 6.78 9.69
N GLN A 121 -12.96 6.66 10.92
CA GLN A 121 -14.39 6.87 11.23
C GLN A 121 -14.83 8.31 10.93
N LYS A 122 -14.00 9.30 11.29
CA LYS A 122 -14.32 10.72 11.11
C LYS A 122 -14.16 11.18 9.65
N ASN A 123 -13.10 10.76 8.98
CA ASN A 123 -12.73 11.30 7.67
C ASN A 123 -13.02 10.33 6.51
N GLY A 124 -13.42 9.09 6.83
CA GLY A 124 -13.77 8.08 5.83
C GLY A 124 -12.54 7.49 5.13
N ARG A 125 -12.82 6.85 4.00
CA ARG A 125 -11.80 6.14 3.22
C ARG A 125 -10.83 7.10 2.54
N VAL A 126 -9.61 6.60 2.30
CA VAL A 126 -8.62 7.26 1.44
C VAL A 126 -9.11 7.22 -0.01
N LEU A 127 -9.15 8.36 -0.66
CA LEU A 127 -9.55 8.51 -2.07
C LEU A 127 -8.33 8.52 -2.99
N ALA A 128 -7.27 9.20 -2.57
CA ALA A 128 -6.04 9.32 -3.34
C ALA A 128 -4.84 9.23 -2.41
N TRP A 129 -3.74 8.66 -2.91
CA TRP A 129 -2.51 8.53 -2.15
C TRP A 129 -1.28 8.60 -3.06
N ARG A 130 -0.16 8.98 -2.46
CA ARG A 130 1.18 8.96 -3.04
C ARG A 130 2.16 8.39 -2.02
N ALA A 131 2.90 7.37 -2.40
CA ALA A 131 4.01 6.81 -1.63
C ALA A 131 5.33 7.22 -2.28
N SER A 132 6.30 7.64 -1.50
CA SER A 132 7.64 7.97 -1.97
C SER A 132 8.70 7.42 -1.02
N VAL A 133 9.84 7.04 -1.59
CA VAL A 133 11.04 6.63 -0.87
C VAL A 133 12.11 7.66 -1.09
N LYS A 134 12.72 8.15 -0.01
CA LYS A 134 13.80 9.13 -0.02
C LYS A 134 15.03 8.59 0.68
N SER A 135 16.19 9.02 0.27
CA SER A 135 17.43 8.83 0.99
C SER A 135 18.27 10.10 0.85
N GLU A 136 18.85 10.56 1.96
CA GLU A 136 19.69 11.77 1.99
C GLU A 136 19.01 13.02 1.36
N GLY A 137 17.67 13.11 1.48
CA GLY A 137 16.87 14.20 0.93
C GLY A 137 16.45 14.03 -0.54
N GLU A 138 17.03 13.07 -1.26
CA GLU A 138 16.68 12.76 -2.66
C GLU A 138 15.52 11.76 -2.73
N VAL A 139 14.58 12.00 -3.65
CA VAL A 139 13.47 11.08 -3.95
C VAL A 139 13.97 10.00 -4.91
N LEU A 140 14.01 8.76 -4.43
CA LEU A 140 14.50 7.60 -5.19
C LEU A 140 13.41 6.89 -5.97
N ALA A 141 12.20 6.83 -5.41
CA ALA A 141 11.05 6.19 -6.04
C ALA A 141 9.75 6.85 -5.59
N THR A 142 8.78 6.87 -6.48
CA THR A 142 7.44 7.39 -6.19
C THR A 142 6.39 6.55 -6.89
N LYS A 143 5.32 6.24 -6.17
CA LYS A 143 4.13 5.59 -6.70
C LYS A 143 2.87 6.30 -6.19
N ARG A 144 1.89 6.44 -7.06
CA ARG A 144 0.63 7.14 -6.72
C ARG A 144 -0.58 6.36 -7.19
N SER A 145 -1.70 6.57 -6.52
CA SER A 145 -3.00 6.10 -7.00
C SER A 145 -3.45 6.89 -8.22
N TYR A 146 -4.36 6.31 -9.00
CA TYR A 146 -4.93 6.95 -10.20
C TYR A 146 -5.55 8.33 -9.90
N MET A 147 -6.18 8.48 -8.73
CA MET A 147 -6.87 9.71 -8.33
C MET A 147 -5.94 10.80 -7.79
N TRP A 148 -4.66 10.53 -7.60
CA TRP A 148 -3.69 11.52 -7.14
C TRP A 148 -3.27 12.44 -8.30
N ARG A 149 -3.59 13.72 -8.20
CA ARG A 149 -3.26 14.76 -9.18
C ARG A 149 -2.18 15.69 -8.66
#